data_0a88b03ec071e8a4dc1fde85a76ee62a
#
_entry.id   0a88b03ec071e8a4dc1fde85a76ee62a
#
_cell.length_a   1.000
_cell.length_b   1.000
_cell.length_c   1.000
_cell.angle_alpha   90.00
_cell.angle_beta   90.00
_cell.angle_gamma   90.00
#
_symmetry.space_group_name_H-M   'P 1'
#
loop_
_entity.id
_entity.type
_entity.pdbx_description
1 polymer ?
#
loop_
_entity_poly.entity_id
_entity_poly.type
_entity_poly.pdbx_seq_one_letter_code
_entity_poly.pdbx_strand_id
1 'polypeptide(L)'
;TTRLVGSEMCIRDSFQSHFCFGTTIDGIKAGGKSVEKVEQLITEEIDSYVLNLAEREDGSESISGESIQIAPVFNGEVEELLNGQNGFAWVVTLFKHDNLELAKVVTFDEDALDSQIDQLNCMQASEQREPVDATVSAYTADGYSLVPADYGTTIDKNTFKKAVEDSILVLADELDLDEADCYVKPEIEDDNEKLLAVIDEMNSYVGTTITYDFDVAKEVLDGERISEWLSVDDDLNLVVDEEGVLSFVKELASEYNTCYKPKELKTSYGSTVTISNGPYGWKINNSEEVAQILDDLKAGKKVEREPVYAQTANSHGENDYGNSYVEINLTAQHLFLYKDGVLVTESDFVSGNVAKGHATPGGAFMLTYKTLNAVLRGPDYETPVTYWMPFNGDIGMHDLTSRKAFGGDIYKTRGSHGCINLPYSAAKKIYETIDKGYCVLVYNLPGTESDTVKQKEATAVVNTINSIGTVTLESEPVIVAARAAYDALSDTAKSYVTNYQTLVDDEAALAALKSGAAAAAQQPAADQTAPADGSTVAPADPAAQTTDGTVAQ
;
A
#
# COMPACT_ATOMS: atom_id res chain seq x y z
N THR A 1 44.66 101.46 -30.86
CA THR A 1 45.01 100.36 -29.92
C THR A 1 44.40 100.54 -28.52
N THR A 2 44.14 101.75 -28.07
CA THR A 2 43.59 102.04 -26.73
C THR A 2 42.08 101.67 -26.59
N ARG A 3 41.29 101.61 -27.68
CA ARG A 3 39.86 101.21 -27.63
C ARG A 3 39.62 99.68 -27.54
N LEU A 4 40.51 98.87 -28.07
CA LEU A 4 40.39 97.44 -27.98
C LEU A 4 40.77 96.89 -26.59
N VAL A 5 41.80 97.47 -25.99
CA VAL A 5 42.28 97.09 -24.63
C VAL A 5 41.25 97.47 -23.55
N GLY A 6 40.51 98.59 -23.74
CA GLY A 6 39.46 99.00 -22.81
C GLY A 6 38.22 98.09 -22.89
N SER A 7 37.85 97.53 -24.09
CA SER A 7 36.74 96.65 -24.24
C SER A 7 37.05 95.21 -23.73
N GLU A 8 38.27 94.73 -23.93
CA GLU A 8 38.74 93.49 -23.38
C GLU A 8 38.78 93.46 -21.86
N MET A 9 39.18 94.58 -21.24
CA MET A 9 39.26 94.75 -19.80
C MET A 9 37.86 94.82 -19.17
N CYS A 10 36.88 95.48 -19.80
CA CYS A 10 35.48 95.52 -19.39
C CYS A 10 34.78 94.13 -19.53
N ILE A 11 35.12 93.40 -20.58
CA ILE A 11 34.55 92.02 -20.76
C ILE A 11 35.14 91.06 -19.74
N ARG A 12 36.45 91.19 -19.47
CA ARG A 12 37.10 90.35 -18.45
C ARG A 12 36.56 90.63 -17.03
N ASP A 13 36.34 91.90 -16.69
CA ASP A 13 35.79 92.29 -15.40
C ASP A 13 34.33 91.81 -15.25
N SER A 14 33.59 91.66 -16.37
CA SER A 14 32.24 91.08 -16.38
C SER A 14 32.25 89.60 -16.03
N PHE A 15 33.27 88.84 -16.45
CA PHE A 15 33.38 87.40 -16.13
C PHE A 15 34.01 87.14 -14.74
N GLN A 16 34.28 88.10 -13.94
CA GLN A 16 34.54 87.96 -12.49
C GLN A 16 33.24 87.81 -11.69
N SER A 17 32.09 88.20 -12.24
CA SER A 17 30.78 88.15 -11.61
C SER A 17 29.72 87.40 -12.41
N HIS A 18 30.08 86.90 -13.62
CA HIS A 18 29.21 86.20 -14.53
C HIS A 18 29.93 84.99 -15.14
N PHE A 19 29.22 83.91 -15.40
CA PHE A 19 29.73 82.67 -16.04
C PHE A 19 30.15 82.94 -17.48
N CYS A 20 31.21 82.33 -17.96
CA CYS A 20 31.69 82.42 -19.33
C CYS A 20 30.62 81.98 -20.31
N PHE A 21 30.59 82.61 -21.51
CA PHE A 21 29.65 82.18 -22.55
C PHE A 21 29.87 80.70 -22.91
N GLY A 22 28.80 79.93 -23.14
CA GLY A 22 28.88 78.52 -23.43
C GLY A 22 28.95 77.59 -22.21
N THR A 23 29.05 78.14 -21.00
CA THR A 23 29.01 77.34 -19.77
C THR A 23 27.60 76.83 -19.50
N THR A 24 27.49 75.57 -19.19
CA THR A 24 26.31 74.96 -18.62
C THR A 24 26.66 74.36 -17.26
N ILE A 25 25.70 74.30 -16.35
CA ILE A 25 25.82 73.69 -15.05
C ILE A 25 24.67 72.64 -15.01
N ASP A 26 25.03 71.39 -15.00
CA ASP A 26 24.09 70.26 -15.10
C ASP A 26 23.03 70.41 -16.23
N GLY A 27 23.45 70.93 -17.40
CA GLY A 27 22.57 71.21 -18.53
C GLY A 27 21.92 72.60 -18.53
N ILE A 28 21.88 73.31 -17.39
CA ILE A 28 21.32 74.65 -17.29
C ILE A 28 22.27 75.68 -17.95
N LYS A 29 21.75 76.50 -18.83
CA LYS A 29 22.54 77.55 -19.54
C LYS A 29 22.98 78.67 -18.58
N ALA A 30 24.15 78.54 -18.00
CA ALA A 30 24.74 79.53 -17.07
C ALA A 30 25.46 80.66 -17.75
N GLY A 31 25.92 80.47 -18.99
CA GLY A 31 26.73 81.43 -19.70
C GLY A 31 26.16 82.87 -19.75
N GLY A 32 26.94 83.83 -19.31
CA GLY A 32 26.58 85.28 -19.24
C GLY A 32 25.62 85.61 -18.09
N LYS A 33 25.41 84.72 -17.13
CA LYS A 33 24.54 84.94 -15.97
C LYS A 33 25.36 85.11 -14.67
N SER A 34 24.84 85.87 -13.69
CA SER A 34 25.39 85.95 -12.35
C SER A 34 25.06 84.72 -11.53
N VAL A 35 25.73 84.55 -10.37
CA VAL A 35 25.49 83.48 -9.41
C VAL A 35 23.99 83.42 -9.04
N GLU A 36 23.41 84.58 -8.62
CA GLU A 36 22.02 84.67 -8.20
C GLU A 36 21.06 84.28 -9.32
N LYS A 37 21.37 84.58 -10.61
CA LYS A 37 20.51 84.20 -11.71
C LYS A 37 20.63 82.70 -12.05
N VAL A 38 21.80 82.13 -11.86
CA VAL A 38 22.02 80.69 -12.02
C VAL A 38 21.29 79.91 -10.89
N GLU A 39 21.44 80.35 -9.64
CA GLU A 39 20.75 79.84 -8.48
C GLU A 39 19.22 79.88 -8.68
N GLN A 40 18.70 81.02 -9.23
CA GLN A 40 17.25 81.10 -9.56
C GLN A 40 16.83 80.06 -10.63
N LEU A 41 17.64 79.86 -11.66
CA LEU A 41 17.33 78.83 -12.70
C LEU A 41 17.39 77.43 -12.15
N ILE A 42 18.32 77.10 -11.25
CA ILE A 42 18.42 75.87 -10.53
C ILE A 42 17.17 75.69 -9.65
N THR A 43 16.73 76.74 -8.97
CA THR A 43 15.51 76.69 -8.17
C THR A 43 14.27 76.40 -9.03
N GLU A 44 14.13 77.14 -10.19
CA GLU A 44 13.02 76.93 -11.13
C GLU A 44 12.98 75.46 -11.70
N GLU A 45 14.16 74.82 -11.92
CA GLU A 45 14.30 73.46 -12.34
C GLU A 45 13.90 72.51 -11.23
N ILE A 46 14.37 72.72 -9.99
CA ILE A 46 14.03 71.87 -8.83
C ILE A 46 12.57 72.01 -8.45
N ASP A 47 11.95 73.20 -8.55
CA ASP A 47 10.52 73.41 -8.34
C ASP A 47 9.66 72.59 -9.32
N SER A 48 10.18 72.35 -10.52
CA SER A 48 9.50 71.50 -11.53
C SER A 48 9.79 69.99 -11.41
N TYR A 49 10.56 69.58 -10.41
CA TYR A 49 10.92 68.19 -10.18
C TYR A 49 9.67 67.34 -9.90
N VAL A 50 9.63 66.13 -10.47
CA VAL A 50 8.61 65.10 -10.25
C VAL A 50 9.31 63.75 -10.11
N LEU A 51 9.12 63.08 -8.99
CA LEU A 51 9.50 61.68 -8.81
C LEU A 51 8.35 60.80 -9.30
N ASN A 52 8.62 59.99 -10.33
CA ASN A 52 7.68 58.98 -10.77
C ASN A 52 7.90 57.68 -9.96
N LEU A 53 6.83 57.07 -9.52
CA LEU A 53 6.82 55.80 -8.81
C LEU A 53 6.38 54.71 -9.79
N ALA A 54 7.23 53.74 -10.05
CA ALA A 54 6.86 52.55 -10.82
C ALA A 54 6.42 51.47 -9.86
N GLU A 55 5.15 51.08 -9.97
CA GLU A 55 4.50 50.12 -9.10
C GLU A 55 4.37 48.76 -9.79
N ARG A 56 4.09 47.73 -9.02
CA ARG A 56 3.70 46.41 -9.56
C ARG A 56 2.46 46.51 -10.46
N GLU A 57 2.31 45.55 -11.36
CA GLU A 57 1.13 45.41 -12.24
C GLU A 57 0.92 46.64 -13.13
N ASP A 58 2.02 47.27 -13.59
CA ASP A 58 2.02 48.47 -14.45
C ASP A 58 1.35 49.72 -13.80
N GLY A 59 1.23 49.73 -12.47
CA GLY A 59 0.80 50.91 -11.72
C GLY A 59 1.83 52.02 -11.78
N SER A 60 1.38 53.26 -11.70
CA SER A 60 2.28 54.42 -11.67
C SER A 60 1.60 55.60 -10.98
N GLU A 61 2.32 56.19 -10.04
CA GLU A 61 1.94 57.46 -9.38
C GLU A 61 3.14 58.44 -9.40
N SER A 62 2.98 59.61 -8.86
CA SER A 62 4.07 60.57 -8.81
C SER A 62 3.97 61.51 -7.62
N ILE A 63 5.12 61.98 -7.15
CA ILE A 63 5.24 63.00 -6.12
C ILE A 63 5.91 64.25 -6.77
N SER A 64 5.16 65.38 -6.75
CA SER A 64 5.72 66.63 -7.31
C SER A 64 6.56 67.35 -6.27
N GLY A 65 7.66 67.98 -6.70
CA GLY A 65 8.52 68.80 -5.85
C GLY A 65 7.79 69.96 -5.16
N GLU A 66 6.82 70.57 -5.88
CA GLU A 66 5.99 71.64 -5.32
C GLU A 66 5.15 71.11 -4.11
N SER A 67 4.61 69.91 -4.18
CA SER A 67 3.78 69.37 -3.10
C SER A 67 4.53 69.07 -1.81
N ILE A 68 5.82 68.83 -1.90
CA ILE A 68 6.71 68.55 -0.76
C ILE A 68 7.61 69.77 -0.38
N GLN A 69 7.36 70.93 -1.02
CA GLN A 69 8.10 72.15 -0.82
C GLN A 69 9.61 71.96 -0.99
N ILE A 70 10.01 71.25 -2.05
CA ILE A 70 11.42 70.99 -2.33
C ILE A 70 12.14 72.29 -2.61
N ALA A 71 13.34 72.45 -2.10
CA ALA A 71 14.15 73.62 -2.33
C ALA A 71 15.65 73.27 -2.38
N PRO A 72 16.45 73.98 -3.23
CA PRO A 72 17.90 73.79 -3.22
C PRO A 72 18.52 74.43 -2.00
N VAL A 73 19.61 73.86 -1.51
CA VAL A 73 20.44 74.41 -0.47
C VAL A 73 21.76 74.88 -1.12
N PHE A 74 21.96 76.20 -1.15
CA PHE A 74 23.18 76.78 -1.67
C PHE A 74 24.12 77.19 -0.52
N ASN A 75 25.31 76.56 -0.42
CA ASN A 75 26.34 76.86 0.57
C ASN A 75 27.56 77.53 -0.07
N GLY A 76 27.35 78.11 -1.28
CA GLY A 76 28.41 78.81 -2.04
C GLY A 76 29.03 78.00 -3.17
N GLU A 77 28.49 76.77 -3.47
CA GLU A 77 29.00 75.88 -4.53
C GLU A 77 28.93 76.54 -5.90
N VAL A 78 27.84 77.30 -6.21
CA VAL A 78 27.68 78.00 -7.49
C VAL A 78 28.73 79.17 -7.59
N GLU A 79 29.04 79.84 -6.48
CA GLU A 79 30.09 80.85 -6.41
C GLU A 79 31.48 80.22 -6.57
N GLU A 80 31.72 79.01 -5.98
CA GLU A 80 32.99 78.31 -6.16
C GLU A 80 33.21 77.91 -7.63
N LEU A 81 32.15 77.43 -8.31
CA LEU A 81 32.20 77.11 -9.74
C LEU A 81 32.53 78.35 -10.59
N LEU A 82 31.94 79.52 -10.23
CA LEU A 82 32.27 80.80 -10.89
C LEU A 82 33.71 81.16 -10.66
N ASN A 83 34.19 81.07 -9.42
CA ASN A 83 35.58 81.43 -9.05
C ASN A 83 36.63 80.48 -9.66
N GLY A 84 36.24 79.23 -9.95
CA GLY A 84 37.06 78.20 -10.63
C GLY A 84 37.24 78.46 -12.13
N GLN A 85 36.49 79.38 -12.72
CA GLN A 85 36.58 79.67 -14.15
C GLN A 85 37.85 80.48 -14.48
N ASN A 86 38.45 80.20 -15.60
CA ASN A 86 39.50 81.00 -16.15
C ASN A 86 38.93 82.15 -17.01
N GLY A 87 38.76 83.36 -16.44
CA GLY A 87 38.22 84.52 -17.11
C GLY A 87 39.02 85.00 -18.36
N PHE A 88 40.18 84.43 -18.61
CA PHE A 88 40.94 84.65 -19.85
C PHE A 88 40.52 83.68 -21.00
N ALA A 89 39.83 82.64 -20.67
CA ALA A 89 39.40 81.59 -21.63
C ALA A 89 38.05 81.90 -22.32
N TRP A 90 37.38 83.04 -22.01
CA TRP A 90 36.06 83.38 -22.51
C TRP A 90 35.90 83.28 -24.06
N VAL A 91 36.94 83.55 -24.82
CA VAL A 91 36.96 83.47 -26.28
C VAL A 91 36.92 82.00 -26.72
N VAL A 92 37.55 81.13 -25.94
CA VAL A 92 37.57 79.67 -26.24
C VAL A 92 36.22 79.03 -25.87
N THR A 93 35.58 79.49 -24.81
CA THR A 93 34.26 78.98 -24.37
C THR A 93 33.10 79.37 -25.28
N LEU A 94 33.28 80.40 -26.13
CA LEU A 94 32.34 80.68 -27.23
C LEU A 94 32.24 79.55 -28.27
N PHE A 95 33.28 78.72 -28.36
CA PHE A 95 33.38 77.62 -29.36
C PHE A 95 33.45 76.21 -28.70
N LYS A 96 33.68 76.18 -27.36
CA LYS A 96 33.73 74.97 -26.57
C LYS A 96 32.72 75.11 -25.43
N HIS A 97 31.80 74.16 -25.39
CA HIS A 97 30.80 74.10 -24.32
C HIS A 97 31.44 73.37 -23.11
N ASP A 98 31.54 74.00 -21.98
CA ASP A 98 32.00 73.45 -20.73
C ASP A 98 30.72 73.13 -19.90
N ASN A 99 30.48 71.87 -19.60
CA ASN A 99 29.46 71.47 -18.66
C ASN A 99 30.13 71.28 -17.30
N LEU A 100 29.67 72.01 -16.32
CA LEU A 100 30.12 71.93 -14.94
C LEU A 100 29.08 71.08 -14.19
N GLU A 101 29.55 70.21 -13.31
CA GLU A 101 28.72 69.45 -12.42
C GLU A 101 28.61 70.16 -11.07
N LEU A 102 27.39 70.29 -10.57
CA LEU A 102 27.09 70.82 -9.26
C LEU A 102 26.53 69.71 -8.38
N ALA A 103 27.14 69.51 -7.23
CA ALA A 103 26.51 68.62 -6.23
C ALA A 103 25.24 69.33 -5.71
N LYS A 104 24.09 69.03 -6.29
CA LYS A 104 22.83 69.62 -5.86
C LYS A 104 22.49 69.03 -4.48
N VAL A 105 22.36 69.87 -3.48
CA VAL A 105 21.83 69.53 -2.17
C VAL A 105 20.41 70.11 -2.10
N VAL A 106 19.43 69.26 -1.91
CA VAL A 106 18.04 69.66 -1.77
C VAL A 106 17.53 69.37 -0.36
N THR A 107 16.56 70.16 0.07
CA THR A 107 15.79 69.96 1.28
C THR A 107 14.30 69.94 0.91
N PHE A 108 13.50 69.32 1.72
CA PHE A 108 12.04 69.25 1.55
C PHE A 108 11.33 69.27 2.92
N ASP A 109 10.08 69.56 2.96
CA ASP A 109 9.26 69.52 4.17
C ASP A 109 8.82 68.08 4.44
N GLU A 110 9.29 67.45 5.54
CA GLU A 110 9.01 66.06 5.91
C GLU A 110 7.52 65.83 6.20
N ASP A 111 6.82 66.77 6.84
CA ASP A 111 5.39 66.66 7.14
C ASP A 111 4.54 66.72 5.85
N ALA A 112 4.98 67.57 4.88
CA ALA A 112 4.34 67.63 3.56
C ALA A 112 4.58 66.34 2.76
N LEU A 113 5.80 65.77 2.82
CA LEU A 113 6.11 64.49 2.19
C LEU A 113 5.25 63.35 2.79
N ASP A 114 5.19 63.27 4.13
CA ASP A 114 4.33 62.27 4.80
C ASP A 114 2.87 62.40 4.39
N SER A 115 2.38 63.64 4.27
CA SER A 115 1.00 63.89 3.82
C SER A 115 0.77 63.48 2.36
N GLN A 116 1.77 63.65 1.49
CA GLN A 116 1.69 63.20 0.10
C GLN A 116 1.73 61.65 0.00
N ILE A 117 2.62 61.01 0.74
CA ILE A 117 2.72 59.56 0.82
C ILE A 117 1.37 58.96 1.26
N ASP A 118 0.76 59.51 2.31
CA ASP A 118 -0.54 59.01 2.81
C ASP A 118 -1.69 59.23 1.83
N GLN A 119 -1.55 60.05 0.79
CA GLN A 119 -2.54 60.30 -0.24
C GLN A 119 -2.36 59.42 -1.49
N LEU A 120 -1.23 58.76 -1.66
CA LEU A 120 -1.00 57.88 -2.78
C LEU A 120 -2.01 56.70 -2.77
N ASN A 121 -2.47 56.29 -3.93
CA ASN A 121 -3.40 55.16 -4.04
C ASN A 121 -2.73 53.85 -3.60
N CYS A 122 -1.46 53.64 -3.96
CA CYS A 122 -0.69 52.47 -3.55
C CYS A 122 -0.57 52.32 -2.03
N MET A 123 -0.77 53.41 -1.26
CA MET A 123 -0.77 53.41 0.21
C MET A 123 -2.16 53.16 0.81
N GLN A 124 -3.21 53.14 0.01
CA GLN A 124 -4.58 52.89 0.51
C GLN A 124 -4.80 51.42 0.73
N ALA A 125 -5.25 51.01 1.92
CA ALA A 125 -5.51 49.61 2.27
C ALA A 125 -6.53 48.92 1.35
N SER A 126 -7.41 49.69 0.67
CA SER A 126 -8.37 49.13 -0.30
C SER A 126 -7.73 48.71 -1.62
N GLU A 127 -6.59 49.26 -1.94
CA GLU A 127 -5.86 48.99 -3.19
C GLU A 127 -4.72 48.01 -3.01
N GLN A 128 -4.38 47.69 -1.75
CA GLN A 128 -3.34 46.74 -1.41
C GLN A 128 -3.86 45.33 -1.34
N ARG A 129 -3.07 44.39 -1.81
CA ARG A 129 -3.28 42.91 -1.70
C ARG A 129 -2.14 42.34 -0.89
N GLU A 130 -2.51 41.63 0.21
CA GLU A 130 -1.54 40.96 1.06
C GLU A 130 -0.79 39.86 0.28
N PRO A 131 0.50 39.66 0.55
CA PRO A 131 1.22 38.55 -0.02
C PRO A 131 0.67 37.20 0.47
N VAL A 132 0.75 36.18 -0.36
CA VAL A 132 0.40 34.80 -0.02
C VAL A 132 1.59 33.90 -0.25
N ASP A 133 1.91 33.07 0.74
CA ASP A 133 3.05 32.17 0.72
C ASP A 133 2.98 31.14 -0.39
N ALA A 134 4.15 30.77 -0.91
CA ALA A 134 4.30 29.59 -1.73
C ALA A 134 3.91 28.33 -0.93
N THR A 135 3.27 27.37 -1.58
CA THR A 135 2.78 26.16 -0.92
C THR A 135 2.86 24.94 -1.82
N VAL A 136 2.56 23.76 -1.25
CA VAL A 136 2.46 22.50 -1.98
C VAL A 136 1.09 22.41 -2.65
N SER A 137 1.05 21.97 -3.93
CA SER A 137 -0.20 21.74 -4.65
C SER A 137 -1.00 20.59 -4.05
N ALA A 138 -2.28 20.49 -4.43
CA ALA A 138 -3.02 19.23 -4.28
C ALA A 138 -2.33 18.13 -5.10
N TYR A 139 -2.47 16.86 -4.65
CA TYR A 139 -1.97 15.71 -5.40
C TYR A 139 -2.67 15.56 -6.76
N THR A 140 -1.88 15.23 -7.77
CA THR A 140 -2.35 14.89 -9.12
C THR A 140 -1.65 13.62 -9.61
N ALA A 141 -2.05 13.09 -10.76
CA ALA A 141 -1.38 11.94 -11.37
C ALA A 141 0.11 12.19 -11.68
N ASP A 142 0.52 13.47 -11.81
CA ASP A 142 1.91 13.87 -12.01
C ASP A 142 2.65 14.12 -10.67
N GLY A 143 1.97 13.93 -9.55
CA GLY A 143 2.50 14.17 -8.19
C GLY A 143 2.14 15.54 -7.64
N TYR A 144 2.99 16.03 -6.73
CA TYR A 144 2.92 17.34 -6.10
C TYR A 144 3.83 18.35 -6.82
N SER A 145 3.43 19.61 -6.85
CA SER A 145 4.20 20.69 -7.43
C SER A 145 4.16 21.92 -6.53
N LEU A 146 5.05 22.88 -6.79
CA LEU A 146 5.01 24.17 -6.16
C LEU A 146 3.80 24.97 -6.65
N VAL A 147 3.03 25.52 -5.73
CA VAL A 147 2.12 26.63 -5.99
C VAL A 147 2.88 27.89 -5.66
N PRO A 148 3.21 28.73 -6.67
CA PRO A 148 4.01 29.93 -6.46
C PRO A 148 3.37 30.90 -5.47
N ALA A 149 4.19 31.66 -4.77
CA ALA A 149 3.76 32.75 -3.93
C ALA A 149 3.06 33.85 -4.75
N ASP A 150 2.05 34.49 -4.18
CA ASP A 150 1.55 35.76 -4.66
C ASP A 150 2.23 36.88 -3.85
N TYR A 151 3.08 37.64 -4.50
CA TYR A 151 3.84 38.70 -3.84
C TYR A 151 2.98 39.91 -3.45
N GLY A 152 1.71 39.93 -3.86
CA GLY A 152 0.79 40.99 -3.48
C GLY A 152 1.24 42.42 -3.90
N THR A 153 0.59 43.41 -3.31
CA THR A 153 0.91 44.84 -3.54
C THR A 153 0.98 45.64 -2.23
N THR A 154 1.02 44.96 -1.08
CA THR A 154 1.14 45.63 0.23
C THR A 154 2.50 46.24 0.38
N ILE A 155 2.57 47.56 0.67
CA ILE A 155 3.80 48.35 0.83
C ILE A 155 4.23 48.36 2.29
N ASP A 156 5.54 48.11 2.54
CA ASP A 156 6.17 48.45 3.80
C ASP A 156 6.41 49.95 3.86
N LYS A 157 5.59 50.68 4.63
CA LYS A 157 5.57 52.14 4.71
C LYS A 157 6.95 52.72 5.10
N ASN A 158 7.72 52.05 5.95
CA ASN A 158 9.00 52.56 6.40
C ASN A 158 10.06 52.45 5.32
N THR A 159 10.14 51.34 4.66
CA THR A 159 11.06 51.09 3.54
C THR A 159 10.72 52.01 2.37
N PHE A 160 9.43 52.13 2.02
CA PHE A 160 8.94 53.00 0.97
C PHE A 160 9.29 54.44 1.24
N LYS A 161 8.96 55.00 2.46
CA LYS A 161 9.28 56.39 2.82
C LYS A 161 10.79 56.66 2.67
N LYS A 162 11.61 55.76 3.17
CA LYS A 162 13.06 55.87 3.06
C LYS A 162 13.54 55.88 1.61
N ALA A 163 13.01 55.00 0.77
CA ALA A 163 13.36 54.92 -0.64
C ALA A 163 12.96 56.20 -1.40
N VAL A 164 11.78 56.77 -1.10
CA VAL A 164 11.32 58.04 -1.64
C VAL A 164 12.23 59.18 -1.20
N GLU A 165 12.57 59.27 0.10
CA GLU A 165 13.50 60.30 0.62
C GLU A 165 14.86 60.23 -0.05
N ASP A 166 15.45 59.01 -0.15
CA ASP A 166 16.75 58.78 -0.78
C ASP A 166 16.71 59.17 -2.28
N SER A 167 15.59 58.86 -2.99
CA SER A 167 15.40 59.21 -4.40
C SER A 167 15.26 60.73 -4.62
N ILE A 168 14.50 61.42 -3.74
CA ILE A 168 14.35 62.90 -3.79
C ILE A 168 15.70 63.59 -3.57
N LEU A 169 16.50 63.13 -2.60
CA LEU A 169 17.80 63.72 -2.27
C LEU A 169 18.78 63.67 -3.45
N VAL A 170 18.64 62.70 -4.36
CA VAL A 170 19.47 62.59 -5.57
C VAL A 170 18.75 63.11 -6.82
N LEU A 171 17.53 63.62 -6.68
CA LEU A 171 16.67 64.09 -7.78
C LEU A 171 16.48 62.99 -8.85
N ALA A 172 16.20 61.77 -8.43
CA ALA A 172 15.91 60.66 -9.34
C ALA A 172 14.62 60.95 -10.13
N ASP A 173 14.59 60.59 -11.42
CA ASP A 173 13.40 60.77 -12.27
C ASP A 173 12.33 59.72 -11.97
N GLU A 174 12.76 58.54 -11.48
CA GLU A 174 11.89 57.39 -11.23
C GLU A 174 12.41 56.58 -10.02
N LEU A 175 11.47 56.00 -9.27
CA LEU A 175 11.71 55.01 -8.23
C LEU A 175 10.91 53.77 -8.56
N ASP A 176 11.58 52.65 -8.88
CA ASP A 176 10.97 51.35 -9.01
C ASP A 176 10.80 50.75 -7.61
N LEU A 177 9.55 50.49 -7.22
CA LEU A 177 9.20 50.00 -5.89
C LEU A 177 9.60 48.55 -5.65
N ASP A 178 9.70 47.74 -6.72
CA ASP A 178 10.21 46.39 -6.63
C ASP A 178 11.73 46.35 -6.45
N GLU A 179 12.46 47.09 -7.27
CA GLU A 179 13.93 47.19 -7.15
C GLU A 179 14.37 47.80 -5.80
N ALA A 180 13.52 48.65 -5.22
CA ALA A 180 13.77 49.29 -3.92
C ALA A 180 13.27 48.45 -2.72
N ASP A 181 12.79 47.20 -2.94
CA ASP A 181 12.26 46.33 -1.89
C ASP A 181 11.13 46.97 -1.05
N CYS A 182 10.30 47.82 -1.64
CA CYS A 182 9.24 48.54 -0.94
C CYS A 182 8.03 47.70 -0.56
N TYR A 183 7.87 46.51 -1.13
CA TYR A 183 6.73 45.65 -0.86
C TYR A 183 7.00 44.66 0.27
N VAL A 184 5.94 44.36 1.03
CA VAL A 184 5.95 43.25 1.98
C VAL A 184 6.09 41.95 1.18
N LYS A 185 7.04 41.11 1.58
CA LYS A 185 7.26 39.81 0.92
C LYS A 185 6.50 38.71 1.64
N PRO A 186 6.11 37.64 0.93
CA PRO A 186 5.60 36.42 1.58
C PRO A 186 6.68 35.86 2.52
N GLU A 187 6.24 35.15 3.58
CA GLU A 187 7.17 34.49 4.52
C GLU A 187 7.87 33.30 3.87
N ILE A 188 7.17 32.64 2.93
CA ILE A 188 7.66 31.49 2.16
C ILE A 188 7.65 31.88 0.69
N GLU A 189 8.85 32.14 0.14
CA GLU A 189 9.05 32.45 -1.27
C GLU A 189 9.23 31.18 -2.12
N ASP A 190 9.18 31.32 -3.46
CA ASP A 190 9.23 30.21 -4.43
C ASP A 190 10.53 29.41 -4.39
N ASP A 191 11.63 30.00 -3.93
CA ASP A 191 12.94 29.37 -3.79
C ASP A 191 13.23 28.82 -2.39
N ASN A 192 12.21 28.77 -1.53
CA ASN A 192 12.36 28.22 -0.18
C ASN A 192 12.84 26.77 -0.22
N GLU A 193 14.07 26.54 0.22
CA GLU A 193 14.73 25.23 0.16
C GLU A 193 13.97 24.13 0.91
N LYS A 194 13.30 24.47 2.02
CA LYS A 194 12.51 23.50 2.79
C LYS A 194 11.25 23.10 2.04
N LEU A 195 10.54 24.06 1.45
CA LEU A 195 9.32 23.80 0.67
C LEU A 195 9.63 22.93 -0.54
N LEU A 196 10.70 23.22 -1.27
CA LEU A 196 11.13 22.42 -2.41
C LEU A 196 11.55 21.02 -1.97
N ALA A 197 12.27 20.89 -0.86
CA ALA A 197 12.70 19.60 -0.34
C ALA A 197 11.52 18.72 0.11
N VAL A 198 10.49 19.30 0.77
CA VAL A 198 9.30 18.52 1.19
C VAL A 198 8.46 18.10 -0.02
N ILE A 199 8.38 18.92 -1.07
CA ILE A 199 7.73 18.53 -2.34
C ILE A 199 8.44 17.33 -2.96
N ASP A 200 9.78 17.35 -3.02
CA ASP A 200 10.57 16.23 -3.54
C ASP A 200 10.39 14.96 -2.69
N GLU A 201 10.35 15.10 -1.36
CA GLU A 201 10.11 13.99 -0.44
C GLU A 201 8.70 13.41 -0.63
N MET A 202 7.66 14.25 -0.70
CA MET A 202 6.29 13.82 -0.97
C MET A 202 6.19 13.09 -2.32
N ASN A 203 6.87 13.58 -3.35
CA ASN A 203 6.92 12.94 -4.66
C ASN A 203 7.66 11.59 -4.62
N SER A 204 8.69 11.46 -3.80
CA SER A 204 9.35 10.17 -3.56
C SER A 204 8.38 9.16 -2.93
N TYR A 205 7.58 9.60 -1.96
CA TYR A 205 6.60 8.75 -1.27
C TYR A 205 5.49 8.28 -2.22
N VAL A 206 4.83 9.18 -2.96
CA VAL A 206 3.78 8.82 -3.92
C VAL A 206 4.34 8.09 -5.16
N GLY A 207 5.63 8.17 -5.41
CA GLY A 207 6.35 7.37 -6.42
C GLY A 207 6.49 5.90 -6.02
N THR A 208 6.24 5.56 -4.75
CA THR A 208 6.26 4.18 -4.23
C THR A 208 5.09 3.39 -4.80
N THR A 209 5.35 2.11 -5.09
CA THR A 209 4.30 1.15 -5.45
C THR A 209 4.60 -0.16 -4.75
N ILE A 210 3.65 -0.64 -3.95
CA ILE A 210 3.73 -1.95 -3.31
C ILE A 210 2.63 -2.82 -3.89
N THR A 211 3.02 -3.88 -4.60
CA THR A 211 2.09 -4.90 -5.07
C THR A 211 2.09 -6.05 -4.08
N TYR A 212 1.02 -6.20 -3.35
CA TYR A 212 0.82 -7.35 -2.45
C TYR A 212 0.43 -8.57 -3.26
N ASP A 213 1.20 -9.63 -3.15
CA ASP A 213 0.90 -10.91 -3.80
C ASP A 213 0.35 -11.90 -2.77
N PHE A 214 -0.92 -12.27 -2.94
CA PHE A 214 -1.60 -13.27 -2.13
C PHE A 214 -1.74 -14.60 -2.88
N ASP A 215 -0.96 -14.82 -3.96
CA ASP A 215 -1.02 -15.99 -4.85
C ASP A 215 -2.35 -16.10 -5.63
N VAL A 216 -3.48 -15.89 -4.96
CA VAL A 216 -4.84 -15.95 -5.55
C VAL A 216 -5.34 -14.57 -6.01
N ALA A 217 -4.76 -13.50 -5.52
CA ALA A 217 -5.11 -12.11 -5.85
C ALA A 217 -3.90 -11.21 -5.64
N LYS A 218 -3.93 -10.03 -6.28
CA LYS A 218 -2.94 -8.97 -6.05
C LYS A 218 -3.65 -7.68 -5.68
N GLU A 219 -3.11 -7.00 -4.68
CA GLU A 219 -3.54 -5.67 -4.27
C GLU A 219 -2.40 -4.69 -4.48
N VAL A 220 -2.74 -3.49 -4.93
CA VAL A 220 -1.73 -2.47 -5.23
C VAL A 220 -1.95 -1.26 -4.34
N LEU A 221 -0.93 -0.93 -3.58
CA LEU A 221 -0.81 0.36 -2.91
C LEU A 221 0.03 1.27 -3.81
N ASP A 222 -0.59 2.33 -4.30
CA ASP A 222 0.00 3.28 -5.23
C ASP A 222 -0.02 4.72 -4.70
N GLY A 223 0.45 5.66 -5.52
CA GLY A 223 0.55 7.05 -5.17
C GLY A 223 -0.78 7.72 -4.85
N GLU A 224 -1.88 7.29 -5.44
CA GLU A 224 -3.21 7.85 -5.15
C GLU A 224 -3.59 7.57 -3.69
N ARG A 225 -3.49 6.32 -3.26
CA ARG A 225 -3.78 5.93 -1.86
C ARG A 225 -2.76 6.51 -0.87
N ILE A 226 -1.47 6.55 -1.25
CA ILE A 226 -0.41 7.11 -0.42
C ILE A 226 -0.64 8.61 -0.19
N SER A 227 -1.08 9.34 -1.19
CA SER A 227 -1.31 10.80 -1.10
C SER A 227 -2.33 11.19 -0.03
N GLU A 228 -3.28 10.30 0.30
CA GLU A 228 -4.29 10.53 1.35
C GLU A 228 -3.67 10.62 2.75
N TRP A 229 -2.44 10.13 2.93
CA TRP A 229 -1.74 10.05 4.20
C TRP A 229 -0.70 11.15 4.39
N LEU A 230 -0.42 11.94 3.34
CA LEU A 230 0.66 12.94 3.36
C LEU A 230 0.11 14.33 3.63
N SER A 231 0.78 15.05 4.52
CA SER A 231 0.53 16.47 4.78
C SER A 231 1.85 17.17 5.13
N VAL A 232 1.81 18.50 5.17
CA VAL A 232 2.96 19.32 5.55
C VAL A 232 2.57 20.12 6.79
N ASP A 233 3.42 20.14 7.80
CA ASP A 233 3.22 20.95 9.01
C ASP A 233 3.63 22.41 8.81
N ASP A 234 3.39 23.26 9.84
CA ASP A 234 3.72 24.70 9.82
C ASP A 234 5.23 24.95 9.70
N ASP A 235 6.07 23.96 10.04
CA ASP A 235 7.53 24.03 9.92
C ASP A 235 8.05 23.48 8.58
N LEU A 236 7.15 23.18 7.64
CA LEU A 236 7.42 22.57 6.33
C LEU A 236 8.07 21.17 6.41
N ASN A 237 7.71 20.37 7.42
CA ASN A 237 8.11 18.97 7.47
C ASN A 237 6.99 18.09 6.93
N LEU A 238 7.37 16.99 6.25
CA LEU A 238 6.43 15.96 5.84
C LEU A 238 5.87 15.22 7.07
N VAL A 239 4.55 15.16 7.15
CA VAL A 239 3.81 14.39 8.15
C VAL A 239 3.08 13.26 7.45
N VAL A 240 3.26 12.03 7.95
CA VAL A 240 2.56 10.84 7.46
C VAL A 240 1.50 10.43 8.48
N ASP A 241 0.26 10.27 8.05
CA ASP A 241 -0.84 9.74 8.86
C ASP A 241 -0.68 8.22 9.05
N GLU A 242 0.00 7.82 10.14
CA GLU A 242 0.17 6.41 10.49
C GLU A 242 -1.16 5.70 10.82
N GLU A 243 -2.20 6.43 11.24
CA GLU A 243 -3.54 5.84 11.45
C GLU A 243 -4.21 5.49 10.12
N GLY A 244 -4.02 6.31 9.09
CA GLY A 244 -4.44 6.02 7.72
C GLY A 244 -3.73 4.78 7.16
N VAL A 245 -2.41 4.69 7.34
CA VAL A 245 -1.63 3.49 6.97
C VAL A 245 -2.14 2.26 7.71
N LEU A 246 -2.39 2.35 9.02
CA LEU A 246 -2.93 1.25 9.82
C LEU A 246 -4.34 0.84 9.36
N SER A 247 -5.15 1.81 8.93
CA SER A 247 -6.49 1.52 8.39
C SER A 247 -6.41 0.68 7.12
N PHE A 248 -5.53 1.04 6.21
CA PHE A 248 -5.26 0.26 5.00
C PHE A 248 -4.79 -1.16 5.33
N VAL A 249 -3.85 -1.33 6.27
CA VAL A 249 -3.39 -2.66 6.70
C VAL A 249 -4.53 -3.48 7.31
N LYS A 250 -5.46 -2.85 8.04
CA LYS A 250 -6.66 -3.53 8.56
C LYS A 250 -7.63 -3.93 7.45
N GLU A 251 -7.75 -3.15 6.38
CA GLU A 251 -8.53 -3.50 5.19
C GLU A 251 -7.95 -4.78 4.56
N LEU A 252 -6.63 -4.82 4.30
CA LEU A 252 -5.95 -6.02 3.83
C LEU A 252 -6.15 -7.22 4.77
N ALA A 253 -6.01 -7.00 6.08
CA ALA A 253 -6.18 -8.04 7.07
C ALA A 253 -7.63 -8.57 7.12
N SER A 254 -8.63 -7.72 6.93
CA SER A 254 -10.04 -8.13 6.88
C SER A 254 -10.33 -9.02 5.67
N GLU A 255 -9.76 -8.69 4.54
CA GLU A 255 -9.95 -9.42 3.28
C GLU A 255 -9.18 -10.74 3.28
N TYR A 256 -7.88 -10.70 3.57
CA TYR A 256 -6.95 -11.79 3.32
C TYR A 256 -6.61 -12.66 4.53
N ASN A 257 -6.91 -12.24 5.77
CA ASN A 257 -6.74 -13.14 6.91
C ASN A 257 -7.75 -14.28 6.84
N THR A 258 -7.26 -15.51 7.03
CA THR A 258 -8.08 -16.72 7.04
C THR A 258 -8.18 -17.38 8.41
N CYS A 259 -7.38 -16.94 9.40
CA CYS A 259 -7.52 -17.40 10.78
C CYS A 259 -8.91 -17.04 11.33
N TYR A 260 -9.50 -17.96 12.09
CA TYR A 260 -10.87 -17.89 12.65
C TYR A 260 -12.00 -17.87 11.59
N LYS A 261 -11.69 -17.90 10.29
CA LYS A 261 -12.71 -18.08 9.25
C LYS A 261 -13.08 -19.58 9.14
N PRO A 262 -14.34 -19.92 8.79
CA PRO A 262 -14.75 -21.31 8.55
C PRO A 262 -13.92 -21.98 7.47
N LYS A 263 -13.66 -23.29 7.63
CA LYS A 263 -12.93 -24.09 6.66
C LYS A 263 -13.79 -25.26 6.17
N GLU A 264 -13.86 -25.42 4.87
CA GLU A 264 -14.53 -26.56 4.27
C GLU A 264 -13.54 -27.72 4.12
N LEU A 265 -13.85 -28.87 4.73
CA LEU A 265 -13.05 -30.08 4.64
C LEU A 265 -13.82 -31.17 3.94
N LYS A 266 -13.31 -31.66 2.81
CA LYS A 266 -13.73 -32.92 2.24
C LYS A 266 -13.04 -34.04 3.02
N THR A 267 -13.78 -34.67 3.92
CA THR A 267 -13.26 -35.65 4.87
C THR A 267 -12.82 -36.95 4.20
N SER A 268 -11.98 -37.71 4.88
CA SER A 268 -11.59 -39.06 4.51
C SER A 268 -12.78 -40.03 4.44
N TYR A 269 -13.94 -39.65 4.99
CA TYR A 269 -15.21 -40.36 4.90
C TYR A 269 -16.05 -40.02 3.66
N GLY A 270 -15.56 -39.12 2.79
CA GLY A 270 -16.21 -38.70 1.55
C GLY A 270 -17.29 -37.63 1.70
N SER A 271 -17.59 -37.19 2.94
CA SER A 271 -18.53 -36.11 3.23
C SER A 271 -17.78 -34.79 3.40
N THR A 272 -18.42 -33.66 3.10
CA THR A 272 -17.87 -32.32 3.40
C THR A 272 -18.37 -31.87 4.75
N VAL A 273 -17.48 -31.28 5.57
CA VAL A 273 -17.82 -30.66 6.86
C VAL A 273 -17.28 -29.24 6.90
N THR A 274 -18.03 -28.34 7.53
CA THR A 274 -17.59 -26.97 7.82
C THR A 274 -16.99 -26.92 9.22
N ILE A 275 -15.73 -26.57 9.35
CA ILE A 275 -15.02 -26.36 10.62
C ILE A 275 -15.05 -24.87 10.93
N SER A 276 -15.93 -24.45 11.86
CA SER A 276 -16.29 -23.03 12.05
C SER A 276 -15.34 -22.24 12.94
N ASN A 277 -14.45 -22.90 13.68
CA ASN A 277 -13.59 -22.28 14.71
C ASN A 277 -12.12 -22.63 14.49
N GLY A 278 -11.27 -21.84 15.13
CA GLY A 278 -9.86 -22.17 15.32
C GLY A 278 -8.91 -21.09 14.78
N PRO A 279 -7.73 -21.01 15.38
CA PRO A 279 -6.75 -19.99 15.05
C PRO A 279 -5.91 -20.30 13.81
N TYR A 280 -6.07 -21.46 13.17
CA TYR A 280 -5.31 -21.79 11.97
C TYR A 280 -5.69 -20.89 10.80
N GLY A 281 -4.68 -20.45 10.06
CA GLY A 281 -4.87 -19.63 8.86
C GLY A 281 -3.84 -18.51 8.75
N TRP A 282 -3.90 -17.76 7.68
CA TRP A 282 -3.10 -16.56 7.45
C TRP A 282 -3.52 -15.43 8.40
N LYS A 283 -2.54 -14.72 8.95
CA LYS A 283 -2.78 -13.54 9.79
C LYS A 283 -1.68 -12.52 9.57
N ILE A 284 -2.04 -11.38 9.01
CA ILE A 284 -1.14 -10.23 8.85
C ILE A 284 -0.74 -9.68 10.23
N ASN A 285 0.52 -9.30 10.38
CA ASN A 285 1.03 -8.56 11.54
C ASN A 285 0.86 -7.07 11.29
N ASN A 286 -0.23 -6.50 11.74
CA ASN A 286 -0.60 -5.13 11.43
C ASN A 286 0.50 -4.12 11.81
N SER A 287 1.14 -4.27 12.95
CA SER A 287 2.16 -3.31 13.42
C SER A 287 3.46 -3.40 12.64
N GLU A 288 3.91 -4.62 12.32
CA GLU A 288 5.12 -4.82 11.52
C GLU A 288 4.88 -4.46 10.05
N GLU A 289 3.67 -4.68 9.53
CA GLU A 289 3.33 -4.28 8.17
C GLU A 289 3.27 -2.76 8.01
N VAL A 290 2.68 -2.03 8.98
CA VAL A 290 2.73 -0.56 9.00
C VAL A 290 4.18 -0.07 8.98
N ALA A 291 5.04 -0.61 9.84
CA ALA A 291 6.45 -0.24 9.87
C ALA A 291 7.15 -0.52 8.53
N GLN A 292 6.85 -1.65 7.90
CA GLN A 292 7.42 -2.02 6.60
C GLN A 292 6.94 -1.08 5.48
N ILE A 293 5.64 -0.69 5.48
CA ILE A 293 5.12 0.30 4.52
C ILE A 293 5.87 1.62 4.68
N LEU A 294 5.99 2.13 5.90
CA LEU A 294 6.70 3.40 6.17
C LEU A 294 8.16 3.36 5.71
N ASP A 295 8.84 2.23 5.88
CA ASP A 295 10.20 2.03 5.38
C ASP A 295 10.25 1.97 3.84
N ASP A 296 9.26 1.35 3.20
CA ASP A 296 9.17 1.29 1.75
C ASP A 296 8.85 2.67 1.14
N LEU A 297 7.98 3.48 1.79
CA LEU A 297 7.70 4.85 1.41
C LEU A 297 8.95 5.74 1.47
N LYS A 298 9.67 5.72 2.60
CA LYS A 298 10.93 6.47 2.77
C LYS A 298 11.98 6.11 1.73
N ALA A 299 11.98 4.89 1.25
CA ALA A 299 12.95 4.40 0.27
C ALA A 299 12.47 4.56 -1.18
N GLY A 300 11.26 5.07 -1.44
CA GLY A 300 10.69 5.26 -2.79
C GLY A 300 10.62 3.94 -3.59
N LYS A 301 10.28 2.82 -2.93
CA LYS A 301 10.39 1.50 -3.54
C LYS A 301 9.24 1.17 -4.48
N LYS A 302 9.58 0.43 -5.56
CA LYS A 302 8.61 -0.33 -6.35
C LYS A 302 8.86 -1.79 -6.09
N VAL A 303 7.99 -2.44 -5.33
CA VAL A 303 8.19 -3.80 -4.82
C VAL A 303 6.94 -4.63 -4.97
N GLU A 304 7.13 -5.92 -5.28
CA GLU A 304 6.11 -6.94 -5.20
C GLU A 304 6.49 -7.89 -4.06
N ARG A 305 5.61 -8.07 -3.09
CA ARG A 305 5.86 -8.87 -1.90
C ARG A 305 4.57 -9.34 -1.23
N GLU A 306 4.67 -10.34 -0.39
CA GLU A 306 3.63 -10.64 0.58
C GLU A 306 3.64 -9.61 1.73
N PRO A 307 2.51 -9.44 2.46
CA PRO A 307 2.52 -8.67 3.70
C PRO A 307 3.33 -9.38 4.79
N VAL A 308 3.74 -8.64 5.81
CA VAL A 308 4.37 -9.22 6.99
C VAL A 308 3.33 -10.01 7.79
N TYR A 309 3.52 -11.32 7.91
CA TYR A 309 2.59 -12.19 8.63
C TYR A 309 2.99 -12.41 10.09
N ALA A 310 2.01 -12.33 10.99
CA ALA A 310 2.10 -12.85 12.36
C ALA A 310 1.96 -14.38 12.38
N GLN A 311 1.26 -14.94 11.39
CA GLN A 311 1.03 -16.36 11.22
C GLN A 311 0.82 -16.71 9.75
N THR A 312 1.47 -17.79 9.30
CA THR A 312 1.32 -18.33 7.95
C THR A 312 0.47 -19.60 7.95
N ALA A 313 -0.07 -19.97 6.79
CA ALA A 313 -0.73 -21.24 6.54
C ALA A 313 -0.08 -21.97 5.35
N ASN A 314 -0.60 -23.15 4.99
CA ASN A 314 0.05 -23.98 3.97
C ASN A 314 -0.22 -23.55 2.53
N SER A 315 -1.27 -22.76 2.29
CA SER A 315 -1.71 -22.39 0.94
C SER A 315 -2.56 -21.10 0.99
N HIS A 316 -2.48 -20.30 -0.06
CA HIS A 316 -3.44 -19.22 -0.35
C HIS A 316 -4.60 -19.68 -1.25
N GLY A 317 -4.62 -20.96 -1.66
CA GLY A 317 -5.67 -21.52 -2.51
C GLY A 317 -7.03 -21.64 -1.83
N GLU A 318 -7.93 -22.38 -2.45
CA GLU A 318 -9.31 -22.59 -1.99
C GLU A 318 -9.39 -23.01 -0.51
N ASN A 319 -8.38 -23.80 -0.04
CA ASN A 319 -8.24 -24.24 1.35
C ASN A 319 -6.85 -23.86 1.88
N ASP A 320 -6.80 -23.00 2.89
CA ASP A 320 -5.54 -22.53 3.46
C ASP A 320 -4.71 -23.61 4.17
N TYR A 321 -5.32 -24.74 4.57
CA TYR A 321 -4.63 -25.90 5.13
C TYR A 321 -3.91 -26.76 4.07
N GLY A 322 -4.17 -26.52 2.77
CA GLY A 322 -3.53 -27.24 1.66
C GLY A 322 -3.75 -28.74 1.71
N ASN A 323 -2.68 -29.50 1.36
CA ASN A 323 -2.71 -30.96 1.27
C ASN A 323 -1.93 -31.65 2.40
N SER A 324 -1.52 -30.92 3.43
CA SER A 324 -0.73 -31.45 4.56
C SER A 324 -1.37 -31.08 5.88
N TYR A 325 -2.08 -32.02 6.50
CA TYR A 325 -2.86 -31.79 7.72
C TYR A 325 -3.09 -33.08 8.51
N VAL A 326 -3.40 -32.92 9.79
CA VAL A 326 -3.96 -33.98 10.63
C VAL A 326 -5.48 -33.83 10.66
N GLU A 327 -6.20 -34.82 10.23
CA GLU A 327 -7.68 -34.91 10.26
C GLU A 327 -8.12 -35.71 11.47
N ILE A 328 -8.90 -35.12 12.38
CA ILE A 328 -9.35 -35.74 13.63
C ILE A 328 -10.87 -35.77 13.65
N ASN A 329 -11.48 -36.95 13.43
CA ASN A 329 -12.91 -37.15 13.56
C ASN A 329 -13.28 -37.63 14.98
N LEU A 330 -13.84 -36.74 15.77
CA LEU A 330 -14.24 -37.03 17.17
C LEU A 330 -15.40 -38.01 17.28
N THR A 331 -16.26 -38.08 16.27
CA THR A 331 -17.38 -39.06 16.21
C THR A 331 -16.86 -40.46 15.99
N ALA A 332 -16.00 -40.62 15.01
CA ALA A 332 -15.40 -41.92 14.69
C ALA A 332 -14.32 -42.35 15.69
N GLN A 333 -13.76 -41.40 16.46
CA GLN A 333 -12.55 -41.58 17.27
C GLN A 333 -11.39 -42.13 16.43
N HIS A 334 -11.24 -41.57 15.21
CA HIS A 334 -10.25 -41.97 14.23
C HIS A 334 -9.57 -40.74 13.62
N LEU A 335 -8.27 -40.86 13.39
CA LEU A 335 -7.39 -39.82 12.90
C LEU A 335 -6.70 -40.28 11.61
N PHE A 336 -6.57 -39.35 10.67
CA PHE A 336 -5.75 -39.49 9.47
C PHE A 336 -4.69 -38.41 9.44
N LEU A 337 -3.47 -38.77 9.02
CA LEU A 337 -2.37 -37.82 8.77
C LEU A 337 -2.06 -37.82 7.28
N TYR A 338 -2.23 -36.64 6.66
CA TYR A 338 -1.84 -36.39 5.27
C TYR A 338 -0.61 -35.52 5.19
N LYS A 339 0.31 -35.87 4.29
CA LYS A 339 1.44 -35.02 3.89
C LYS A 339 1.50 -34.99 2.38
N ASP A 340 1.48 -33.78 1.80
CA ASP A 340 1.53 -33.53 0.35
C ASP A 340 0.44 -34.34 -0.41
N GLY A 341 -0.75 -34.43 0.18
CA GLY A 341 -1.88 -35.19 -0.35
C GLY A 341 -1.83 -36.70 -0.17
N VAL A 342 -0.76 -37.24 0.43
CA VAL A 342 -0.59 -38.68 0.64
C VAL A 342 -0.93 -39.04 2.09
N LEU A 343 -1.75 -40.05 2.27
CA LEU A 343 -2.03 -40.64 3.59
C LEU A 343 -0.75 -41.31 4.15
N VAL A 344 -0.22 -40.75 5.22
CA VAL A 344 1.03 -41.21 5.88
C VAL A 344 0.73 -42.27 6.92
N THR A 345 -0.32 -42.06 7.71
CA THR A 345 -0.80 -42.99 8.74
C THR A 345 -2.22 -42.67 9.14
N GLU A 346 -2.93 -43.66 9.65
CA GLU A 346 -4.21 -43.51 10.32
C GLU A 346 -4.22 -44.27 11.64
N SER A 347 -5.07 -43.89 12.57
CA SER A 347 -5.15 -44.58 13.87
C SER A 347 -6.45 -44.26 14.61
N ASP A 348 -6.98 -45.26 15.30
CA ASP A 348 -7.94 -45.02 16.36
C ASP A 348 -7.28 -44.26 17.53
N PHE A 349 -8.05 -43.39 18.19
CA PHE A 349 -7.62 -42.64 19.36
C PHE A 349 -8.70 -42.63 20.45
N VAL A 350 -8.41 -42.00 21.58
CA VAL A 350 -9.42 -41.66 22.60
C VAL A 350 -9.31 -40.16 22.94
N SER A 351 -10.38 -39.42 22.66
CA SER A 351 -10.51 -38.01 22.95
C SER A 351 -10.95 -37.71 24.41
N GLY A 352 -11.25 -36.46 24.68
CA GLY A 352 -11.69 -35.96 25.99
C GLY A 352 -12.99 -36.60 26.49
N ASN A 353 -13.10 -36.74 27.81
CA ASN A 353 -14.22 -37.40 28.50
C ASN A 353 -15.48 -36.53 28.50
N VAL A 354 -16.48 -36.91 27.70
CA VAL A 354 -17.73 -36.17 27.55
C VAL A 354 -18.53 -36.13 28.86
N ALA A 355 -18.64 -37.28 29.57
CA ALA A 355 -19.41 -37.38 30.80
C ALA A 355 -18.84 -36.48 31.93
N LYS A 356 -17.55 -36.16 31.88
CA LYS A 356 -16.88 -35.26 32.81
C LYS A 356 -16.78 -33.79 32.32
N GLY A 357 -17.34 -33.46 31.16
CA GLY A 357 -17.25 -32.10 30.59
C GLY A 357 -15.90 -31.79 29.98
N HIS A 358 -15.05 -32.77 29.71
CA HIS A 358 -13.72 -32.61 29.15
C HIS A 358 -13.69 -32.92 27.64
N ALA A 359 -14.81 -32.73 26.92
CA ALA A 359 -14.85 -32.96 25.48
C ALA A 359 -13.76 -32.19 24.73
N THR A 360 -13.08 -32.85 23.80
CA THR A 360 -12.13 -32.17 22.91
C THR A 360 -12.89 -31.18 22.04
N PRO A 361 -12.51 -29.89 21.96
CA PRO A 361 -13.19 -28.92 21.11
C PRO A 361 -12.86 -29.17 19.63
N GLY A 362 -13.89 -29.01 18.78
CA GLY A 362 -13.70 -28.95 17.32
C GLY A 362 -13.07 -27.61 16.91
N GLY A 363 -12.37 -27.61 15.77
CA GLY A 363 -11.73 -26.41 15.24
C GLY A 363 -10.58 -26.73 14.29
N ALA A 364 -10.09 -25.68 13.62
CA ALA A 364 -8.87 -25.73 12.84
C ALA A 364 -7.73 -25.11 13.66
N PHE A 365 -6.76 -25.92 14.02
CA PHE A 365 -5.66 -25.58 14.91
C PHE A 365 -4.32 -25.76 14.20
N MET A 366 -3.23 -25.32 14.85
CA MET A 366 -1.87 -25.61 14.42
C MET A 366 -1.10 -26.31 15.53
N LEU A 367 -0.16 -27.16 15.15
CA LEU A 367 0.82 -27.68 16.08
C LEU A 367 1.65 -26.53 16.65
N THR A 368 1.54 -26.31 17.96
CA THR A 368 2.25 -25.22 18.62
C THR A 368 3.75 -25.49 18.75
N TYR A 369 4.08 -26.70 19.18
CA TYR A 369 5.43 -27.23 19.27
C TYR A 369 5.35 -28.78 19.39
N LYS A 370 6.48 -29.44 19.38
CA LYS A 370 6.57 -30.86 19.73
C LYS A 370 7.75 -31.13 20.64
N THR A 371 7.60 -32.06 21.58
CA THR A 371 8.69 -32.43 22.48
C THR A 371 8.63 -33.89 22.86
N LEU A 372 9.79 -34.45 23.24
CA LEU A 372 9.92 -35.81 23.75
C LEU A 372 9.95 -35.82 25.28
N ASN A 373 9.43 -36.93 25.84
CA ASN A 373 9.50 -37.22 27.28
C ASN A 373 8.92 -36.10 28.15
N ALA A 374 7.71 -35.63 27.79
CA ALA A 374 6.96 -34.67 28.57
C ALA A 374 6.21 -35.33 29.72
N VAL A 375 5.92 -34.52 30.75
CA VAL A 375 5.03 -34.94 31.84
C VAL A 375 3.82 -34.00 31.83
N LEU A 376 2.66 -34.54 31.48
CA LEU A 376 1.39 -33.81 31.48
C LEU A 376 0.82 -33.77 32.89
N ARG A 377 0.57 -32.57 33.43
CA ARG A 377 0.11 -32.34 34.80
C ARG A 377 -1.23 -31.64 34.80
N GLY A 378 -2.12 -32.12 35.64
CA GLY A 378 -3.37 -31.46 35.97
C GLY A 378 -3.63 -31.52 37.48
N PRO A 379 -4.77 -30.99 37.95
CA PRO A 379 -5.08 -30.95 39.39
C PRO A 379 -5.07 -32.33 40.07
N ASP A 380 -5.38 -33.40 39.33
CA ASP A 380 -5.60 -34.76 39.81
C ASP A 380 -4.80 -35.82 39.06
N TYR A 381 -3.86 -35.42 38.17
CA TYR A 381 -3.06 -36.38 37.38
C TYR A 381 -1.64 -35.87 37.12
N GLU A 382 -0.75 -36.82 36.96
CA GLU A 382 0.59 -36.68 36.40
C GLU A 382 0.83 -37.85 35.45
N THR A 383 0.99 -37.54 34.13
CA THR A 383 1.09 -38.58 33.10
C THR A 383 2.34 -38.35 32.28
N PRO A 384 3.34 -39.22 32.37
CA PRO A 384 4.49 -39.19 31.47
C PRO A 384 4.08 -39.68 30.09
N VAL A 385 4.54 -38.96 29.04
CA VAL A 385 4.31 -39.29 27.64
C VAL A 385 5.62 -39.19 26.89
N THR A 386 5.80 -40.02 25.86
CA THR A 386 7.02 -39.99 25.05
C THR A 386 6.94 -38.89 24.00
N TYR A 387 5.80 -38.77 23.32
CA TYR A 387 5.55 -37.84 22.22
C TYR A 387 4.46 -36.87 22.63
N TRP A 388 4.81 -35.60 22.75
CA TRP A 388 3.86 -34.53 23.08
C TRP A 388 3.76 -33.52 21.94
N MET A 389 2.53 -33.30 21.43
CA MET A 389 2.23 -32.48 20.27
C MET A 389 0.98 -31.61 20.54
N PRO A 390 1.10 -30.49 21.30
CA PRO A 390 -0.02 -29.60 21.62
C PRO A 390 -0.45 -28.79 20.38
N PHE A 391 -1.78 -28.61 20.25
CA PHE A 391 -2.37 -27.83 19.17
C PHE A 391 -3.43 -26.83 19.61
N ASN A 392 -3.95 -26.97 20.84
CA ASN A 392 -4.95 -26.03 21.38
C ASN A 392 -4.74 -25.85 22.89
N GLY A 393 -3.93 -24.85 23.28
CA GLY A 393 -3.52 -24.67 24.66
C GLY A 393 -2.86 -25.93 25.22
N ASP A 394 -3.43 -26.48 26.30
CA ASP A 394 -2.97 -27.71 26.94
C ASP A 394 -3.55 -28.98 26.30
N ILE A 395 -4.27 -28.87 25.20
CA ILE A 395 -4.79 -30.00 24.45
C ILE A 395 -3.83 -30.34 23.32
N GLY A 396 -3.43 -31.60 23.26
CA GLY A 396 -2.51 -32.10 22.25
C GLY A 396 -2.69 -33.57 21.94
N MET A 397 -1.97 -34.04 20.93
CA MET A 397 -1.81 -35.46 20.60
C MET A 397 -0.64 -36.04 21.38
N HIS A 398 -0.81 -37.23 21.95
CA HIS A 398 0.28 -37.91 22.67
C HIS A 398 0.04 -39.43 22.74
N ASP A 399 1.12 -40.19 22.95
CA ASP A 399 1.04 -41.62 23.28
C ASP A 399 0.49 -41.82 24.68
N LEU A 400 -0.25 -42.92 24.87
CA LEU A 400 -0.66 -43.37 26.19
C LEU A 400 -0.48 -44.90 26.30
N THR A 401 0.72 -45.33 26.72
CA THR A 401 1.10 -46.75 26.77
C THR A 401 0.34 -47.57 27.79
N SER A 402 -0.21 -46.93 28.83
CA SER A 402 -1.08 -47.55 29.83
C SER A 402 -2.46 -47.97 29.28
N ARG A 403 -2.93 -47.31 28.18
CA ARG A 403 -4.20 -47.62 27.52
C ARG A 403 -4.00 -48.75 26.55
N LYS A 404 -4.87 -49.80 26.62
CA LYS A 404 -4.77 -50.96 25.75
C LYS A 404 -5.82 -51.00 24.62
N ALA A 405 -6.84 -50.13 24.69
CA ALA A 405 -7.88 -50.01 23.68
C ALA A 405 -8.09 -48.55 23.28
N PHE A 406 -8.29 -48.33 21.99
CA PHE A 406 -8.55 -47.01 21.41
C PHE A 406 -9.81 -47.11 20.50
N GLY A 407 -10.38 -45.95 20.18
CA GLY A 407 -11.58 -45.87 19.36
C GLY A 407 -12.89 -46.12 20.11
N GLY A 408 -13.97 -46.26 19.34
CA GLY A 408 -15.31 -46.55 19.82
C GLY A 408 -15.85 -45.54 20.86
N ASP A 409 -16.66 -46.04 21.79
CA ASP A 409 -17.35 -45.23 22.78
C ASP A 409 -16.54 -44.90 24.06
N ILE A 410 -15.26 -45.26 24.08
CA ILE A 410 -14.41 -45.10 25.28
C ILE A 410 -14.39 -43.65 25.79
N TYR A 411 -14.35 -42.68 24.89
CA TYR A 411 -14.31 -41.27 25.21
C TYR A 411 -15.55 -40.77 25.97
N LYS A 412 -16.68 -41.41 25.82
CA LYS A 412 -17.93 -40.98 26.45
C LYS A 412 -17.83 -40.98 27.98
N THR A 413 -17.16 -41.99 28.59
CA THR A 413 -17.07 -42.18 30.05
C THR A 413 -15.65 -42.32 30.60
N ARG A 414 -14.69 -42.73 29.77
CA ARG A 414 -13.29 -43.02 30.14
C ARG A 414 -12.29 -42.31 29.21
N GLY A 415 -12.67 -41.14 28.71
CA GLY A 415 -11.85 -40.28 27.89
C GLY A 415 -10.72 -39.60 28.68
N SER A 416 -9.96 -38.76 27.99
CA SER A 416 -8.89 -37.90 28.53
C SER A 416 -9.47 -36.63 29.16
N HIS A 417 -8.60 -35.68 29.56
CA HIS A 417 -8.98 -34.32 29.97
C HIS A 417 -9.08 -33.34 28.76
N GLY A 418 -9.18 -33.86 27.54
CA GLY A 418 -9.28 -33.06 26.30
C GLY A 418 -8.28 -33.51 25.22
N CYS A 419 -7.16 -34.09 25.61
CA CYS A 419 -6.11 -34.56 24.70
C CYS A 419 -6.55 -35.75 23.84
N ILE A 420 -5.86 -35.94 22.74
CA ILE A 420 -5.99 -37.07 21.82
C ILE A 420 -4.98 -38.15 22.24
N ASN A 421 -5.44 -39.15 22.94
CA ASN A 421 -4.62 -40.29 23.38
C ASN A 421 -4.45 -41.27 22.23
N LEU A 422 -3.24 -41.60 21.85
CA LEU A 422 -2.86 -42.44 20.72
C LEU A 422 -2.10 -43.68 21.16
N PRO A 423 -2.14 -44.76 20.34
CA PRO A 423 -1.16 -45.85 20.41
C PRO A 423 0.26 -45.27 20.23
N TYR A 424 1.23 -45.88 20.92
CA TYR A 424 2.63 -45.43 20.85
C TYR A 424 3.18 -45.32 19.40
N SER A 425 2.90 -46.34 18.56
CA SER A 425 3.36 -46.37 17.17
C SER A 425 2.78 -45.26 16.33
N ALA A 426 1.49 -44.95 16.53
CA ALA A 426 0.82 -43.85 15.82
C ALA A 426 1.37 -42.49 16.26
N ALA A 427 1.48 -42.26 17.59
CA ALA A 427 2.05 -41.03 18.12
C ALA A 427 3.48 -40.81 17.63
N LYS A 428 4.30 -41.87 17.59
CA LYS A 428 5.66 -41.83 17.05
C LYS A 428 5.66 -41.40 15.59
N LYS A 429 4.84 -42.05 14.75
CA LYS A 429 4.79 -41.78 13.31
C LYS A 429 4.34 -40.34 13.02
N ILE A 430 3.32 -39.84 13.77
CA ILE A 430 2.84 -38.48 13.66
C ILE A 430 3.97 -37.51 14.08
N TYR A 431 4.58 -37.71 15.24
CA TYR A 431 5.67 -36.88 15.76
C TYR A 431 6.85 -36.75 14.79
N GLU A 432 7.22 -37.83 14.12
CA GLU A 432 8.31 -37.87 13.14
C GLU A 432 7.94 -37.16 11.81
N THR A 433 6.64 -36.96 11.55
CA THR A 433 6.16 -36.43 10.27
C THR A 433 5.83 -34.93 10.33
N ILE A 434 5.26 -34.45 11.45
CA ILE A 434 4.72 -33.06 11.56
C ILE A 434 5.67 -32.17 12.33
N ASP A 435 5.65 -30.86 12.02
CA ASP A 435 6.41 -29.81 12.70
C ASP A 435 5.51 -28.67 13.15
N LYS A 436 6.07 -27.72 13.93
CA LYS A 436 5.36 -26.51 14.37
C LYS A 436 4.65 -25.83 13.18
N GLY A 437 3.42 -25.42 13.38
CA GLY A 437 2.59 -24.80 12.34
C GLY A 437 1.73 -25.80 11.53
N TYR A 438 1.97 -27.12 11.68
CA TYR A 438 1.20 -28.14 10.95
C TYR A 438 -0.28 -28.06 11.29
N CYS A 439 -1.14 -28.10 10.26
CA CYS A 439 -2.59 -27.95 10.44
C CYS A 439 -3.20 -29.18 11.14
N VAL A 440 -4.09 -28.95 12.09
CA VAL A 440 -4.85 -29.97 12.83
C VAL A 440 -6.34 -29.62 12.74
N LEU A 441 -7.08 -30.41 11.97
CA LEU A 441 -8.52 -30.23 11.70
C LEU A 441 -9.32 -31.17 12.58
N VAL A 442 -10.07 -30.63 13.52
CA VAL A 442 -10.86 -31.39 14.50
C VAL A 442 -12.34 -31.14 14.27
N TYR A 443 -13.11 -32.21 14.04
CA TYR A 443 -14.53 -32.10 13.73
C TYR A 443 -15.36 -33.27 14.27
N ASN A 444 -16.68 -33.11 14.21
CA ASN A 444 -17.65 -34.17 14.44
C ASN A 444 -18.39 -34.49 13.14
N LEU A 445 -18.56 -35.77 12.81
CA LEU A 445 -19.33 -36.23 11.66
C LEU A 445 -20.26 -37.37 12.08
N PRO A 446 -21.51 -37.05 12.46
CA PRO A 446 -22.50 -38.08 12.81
C PRO A 446 -22.68 -39.15 11.70
N GLY A 447 -22.83 -40.40 12.10
CA GLY A 447 -22.92 -41.54 11.18
C GLY A 447 -21.56 -42.15 10.81
N THR A 448 -20.47 -41.68 11.42
CA THR A 448 -19.12 -42.29 11.31
C THR A 448 -18.66 -42.93 12.61
N GLU A 449 -19.58 -43.16 13.56
CA GLU A 449 -19.30 -43.95 14.76
C GLU A 449 -18.65 -45.26 14.36
N SER A 450 -17.62 -45.66 15.11
CA SER A 450 -16.78 -46.83 14.83
C SER A 450 -17.58 -48.10 14.44
N ASP A 451 -18.64 -48.37 15.20
CA ASP A 451 -19.51 -49.54 14.90
C ASP A 451 -20.37 -49.33 13.66
N THR A 452 -20.87 -48.11 13.39
CA THR A 452 -21.65 -47.78 12.20
C THR A 452 -20.81 -47.89 10.92
N VAL A 453 -19.56 -47.44 10.95
CA VAL A 453 -18.63 -47.55 9.81
C VAL A 453 -18.34 -49.04 9.53
N LYS A 454 -17.98 -49.80 10.56
CA LYS A 454 -17.71 -51.24 10.43
C LYS A 454 -18.92 -52.03 9.94
N GLN A 455 -20.12 -51.65 10.38
CA GLN A 455 -21.38 -52.23 9.88
C GLN A 455 -21.62 -51.89 8.41
N LYS A 456 -21.33 -50.67 7.97
CA LYS A 456 -21.44 -50.25 6.55
C LYS A 456 -20.45 -51.03 5.67
N GLU A 457 -19.19 -51.15 6.11
CA GLU A 457 -18.16 -51.94 5.43
C GLU A 457 -18.60 -53.40 5.28
N ALA A 458 -19.07 -54.02 6.37
CA ALA A 458 -19.61 -55.37 6.37
C ALA A 458 -20.84 -55.52 5.45
N THR A 459 -21.76 -54.52 5.47
CA THR A 459 -22.96 -54.51 4.62
C THR A 459 -22.60 -54.48 3.14
N ALA A 460 -21.56 -53.72 2.76
CA ALA A 460 -21.08 -53.70 1.38
C ALA A 460 -20.61 -55.09 0.93
N VAL A 461 -19.86 -55.81 1.79
CA VAL A 461 -19.43 -57.18 1.53
C VAL A 461 -20.62 -58.14 1.47
N VAL A 462 -21.57 -58.03 2.41
CA VAL A 462 -22.82 -58.80 2.39
C VAL A 462 -23.57 -58.65 1.06
N ASN A 463 -23.69 -57.41 0.57
CA ASN A 463 -24.33 -57.09 -0.69
C ASN A 463 -23.57 -57.68 -1.89
N THR A 464 -22.24 -57.62 -1.87
CA THR A 464 -21.39 -58.23 -2.92
C THR A 464 -21.60 -59.75 -2.96
N ILE A 465 -21.59 -60.42 -1.81
CA ILE A 465 -21.87 -61.86 -1.70
C ILE A 465 -23.28 -62.18 -2.23
N ASN A 466 -24.30 -61.43 -1.81
CA ASN A 466 -25.68 -61.64 -2.29
C ASN A 466 -25.82 -61.41 -3.80
N SER A 467 -24.98 -60.62 -4.43
CA SER A 467 -25.01 -60.39 -5.88
C SER A 467 -24.47 -61.55 -6.71
N ILE A 468 -23.82 -62.54 -6.11
CA ILE A 468 -23.29 -63.71 -6.79
C ILE A 468 -24.47 -64.56 -7.37
N GLY A 469 -25.52 -64.70 -6.59
CA GLY A 469 -26.70 -65.46 -7.00
C GLY A 469 -26.39 -66.92 -7.28
N THR A 470 -26.94 -67.47 -8.37
CA THR A 470 -26.61 -68.86 -8.79
C THR A 470 -25.22 -68.93 -9.38
N VAL A 471 -24.35 -69.75 -8.81
CA VAL A 471 -22.95 -69.85 -9.22
C VAL A 471 -22.82 -70.49 -10.61
N THR A 472 -22.15 -69.79 -11.50
CA THR A 472 -21.73 -70.23 -12.83
C THR A 472 -20.25 -69.99 -13.02
N LEU A 473 -19.65 -70.49 -14.12
CA LEU A 473 -18.22 -70.12 -14.41
C LEU A 473 -18.01 -68.65 -14.62
N GLU A 474 -19.02 -67.91 -15.02
CA GLU A 474 -18.96 -66.43 -15.19
C GLU A 474 -19.02 -65.67 -13.84
N SER A 475 -19.42 -66.33 -12.75
CA SER A 475 -19.46 -65.73 -11.40
C SER A 475 -18.07 -65.55 -10.77
N GLU A 476 -17.02 -66.15 -11.37
CA GLU A 476 -15.64 -66.10 -10.82
C GLU A 476 -15.16 -64.71 -10.44
N PRO A 477 -15.27 -63.66 -11.30
CA PRO A 477 -14.76 -62.32 -10.93
C PRO A 477 -15.46 -61.74 -9.70
N VAL A 478 -16.77 -61.97 -9.54
CA VAL A 478 -17.55 -61.44 -8.40
C VAL A 478 -17.21 -62.21 -7.12
N ILE A 479 -17.05 -63.56 -7.18
CA ILE A 479 -16.63 -64.38 -6.03
C ILE A 479 -15.23 -63.96 -5.55
N VAL A 480 -14.26 -63.76 -6.47
CA VAL A 480 -12.92 -63.30 -6.13
C VAL A 480 -12.94 -61.93 -5.50
N ALA A 481 -13.76 -61.00 -6.06
CA ALA A 481 -13.91 -59.65 -5.50
C ALA A 481 -14.56 -59.70 -4.10
N ALA A 482 -15.59 -60.50 -3.88
CA ALA A 482 -16.23 -60.68 -2.58
C ALA A 482 -15.25 -61.24 -1.53
N ARG A 483 -14.42 -62.22 -1.90
CA ARG A 483 -13.36 -62.75 -1.03
C ARG A 483 -12.36 -61.70 -0.67
N ALA A 484 -11.81 -60.99 -1.64
CA ALA A 484 -10.82 -59.91 -1.40
C ALA A 484 -11.41 -58.81 -0.50
N ALA A 485 -12.67 -58.41 -0.74
CA ALA A 485 -13.35 -57.42 0.09
C ALA A 485 -13.57 -57.91 1.54
N TYR A 486 -13.94 -59.18 1.73
CA TYR A 486 -14.06 -59.77 3.07
C TYR A 486 -12.71 -59.83 3.81
N ASP A 487 -11.67 -60.27 3.14
CA ASP A 487 -10.34 -60.42 3.75
C ASP A 487 -9.74 -59.08 4.16
N ALA A 488 -10.09 -57.98 3.44
CA ALA A 488 -9.69 -56.61 3.77
C ALA A 488 -10.41 -56.02 5.01
N LEU A 489 -11.53 -56.61 5.45
CA LEU A 489 -12.25 -56.15 6.63
C LEU A 489 -11.44 -56.38 7.91
N SER A 490 -11.56 -55.42 8.88
CA SER A 490 -11.09 -55.62 10.26
C SER A 490 -11.84 -56.78 10.93
N ASP A 491 -11.26 -57.42 11.97
CA ASP A 491 -11.90 -58.55 12.68
C ASP A 491 -13.28 -58.16 13.25
N THR A 492 -13.44 -56.89 13.71
CA THR A 492 -14.72 -56.37 14.15
C THR A 492 -15.72 -56.25 12.99
N ALA A 493 -15.32 -55.76 11.83
CA ALA A 493 -16.18 -55.62 10.68
C ALA A 493 -16.58 -57.01 10.14
N LYS A 494 -15.67 -57.98 10.15
CA LYS A 494 -15.96 -59.38 9.79
C LYS A 494 -17.09 -59.99 10.64
N SER A 495 -17.18 -59.63 11.93
CA SER A 495 -18.24 -60.10 12.83
C SER A 495 -19.65 -59.63 12.42
N TYR A 496 -19.77 -58.59 11.61
CA TYR A 496 -21.03 -58.07 11.08
C TYR A 496 -21.41 -58.66 9.71
N VAL A 497 -20.55 -59.51 9.07
CA VAL A 497 -20.87 -60.19 7.80
C VAL A 497 -21.73 -61.41 8.08
N THR A 498 -23.02 -61.30 7.80
CA THR A 498 -24.02 -62.33 8.14
C THR A 498 -24.07 -63.51 7.20
N ASN A 499 -23.54 -63.40 5.98
CA ASN A 499 -23.58 -64.36 4.91
C ASN A 499 -22.18 -64.88 4.50
N TYR A 500 -21.22 -64.88 5.41
CA TYR A 500 -19.87 -65.39 5.12
C TYR A 500 -19.89 -66.88 4.66
N GLN A 501 -20.75 -67.73 5.25
CA GLN A 501 -20.86 -69.11 4.85
C GLN A 501 -21.28 -69.24 3.38
N THR A 502 -22.19 -68.40 2.89
CA THR A 502 -22.59 -68.35 1.48
C THR A 502 -21.38 -68.13 0.56
N LEU A 503 -20.48 -67.22 0.90
CA LEU A 503 -19.25 -66.98 0.13
C LEU A 503 -18.37 -68.27 0.06
N VAL A 504 -18.22 -68.94 1.18
CA VAL A 504 -17.46 -70.20 1.25
C VAL A 504 -18.12 -71.29 0.37
N ASP A 505 -19.45 -71.39 0.43
CA ASP A 505 -20.22 -72.36 -0.38
C ASP A 505 -20.16 -72.03 -1.88
N ASP A 506 -20.22 -70.74 -2.24
CA ASP A 506 -20.08 -70.24 -3.62
C ASP A 506 -18.69 -70.53 -4.20
N GLU A 507 -17.63 -70.35 -3.40
CA GLU A 507 -16.25 -70.72 -3.79
C GLU A 507 -16.13 -72.24 -4.05
N ALA A 508 -16.73 -73.06 -3.19
CA ALA A 508 -16.74 -74.52 -3.36
C ALA A 508 -17.51 -74.93 -4.61
N ALA A 509 -18.66 -74.29 -4.86
CA ALA A 509 -19.47 -74.55 -6.05
C ALA A 509 -18.74 -74.17 -7.34
N LEU A 510 -18.07 -73.01 -7.36
CA LEU A 510 -17.23 -72.58 -8.49
C LEU A 510 -16.08 -73.57 -8.76
N ALA A 511 -15.39 -74.01 -7.70
CA ALA A 511 -14.34 -75.04 -7.83
C ALA A 511 -14.83 -76.33 -8.41
N ALA A 512 -16.05 -76.81 -8.01
CA ALA A 512 -16.68 -77.98 -8.55
C ALA A 512 -17.03 -77.85 -10.05
N LEU A 513 -17.56 -76.67 -10.45
CA LEU A 513 -17.86 -76.37 -11.86
C LEU A 513 -16.59 -76.34 -12.71
N LYS A 514 -15.51 -75.77 -12.22
CA LYS A 514 -14.22 -75.77 -12.92
C LYS A 514 -13.62 -77.12 -13.09
N SER A 515 -13.73 -77.99 -12.06
CA SER A 515 -13.25 -79.37 -12.14
C SER A 515 -14.12 -80.21 -13.08
N GLY A 516 -15.45 -80.01 -13.06
CA GLY A 516 -16.38 -80.67 -13.99
C GLY A 516 -16.19 -80.27 -15.46
N ALA A 517 -16.00 -78.98 -15.71
CA ALA A 517 -15.69 -78.44 -17.03
C ALA A 517 -14.33 -78.94 -17.55
N ALA A 518 -13.32 -79.03 -16.67
CA ALA A 518 -12.00 -79.60 -17.00
C ALA A 518 -12.11 -81.12 -17.35
N ALA A 519 -12.95 -81.85 -16.63
CA ALA A 519 -13.23 -83.30 -16.91
C ALA A 519 -13.99 -83.49 -18.25
N ALA A 520 -14.94 -82.59 -18.57
CA ALA A 520 -15.65 -82.60 -19.85
C ALA A 520 -14.77 -82.24 -21.05
N ALA A 521 -13.77 -81.37 -20.85
CA ALA A 521 -12.78 -80.95 -21.88
C ALA A 521 -11.76 -82.08 -22.17
N GLN A 522 -11.60 -83.07 -21.30
CA GLN A 522 -10.69 -84.24 -21.43
C GLN A 522 -11.32 -85.46 -22.02
N GLN A 523 -12.64 -85.50 -22.38
CA GLN A 523 -13.27 -86.63 -23.06
C GLN A 523 -12.97 -86.57 -24.57
N PRO A 524 -12.38 -87.64 -25.18
CA PRO A 524 -12.13 -87.69 -26.63
C PRO A 524 -13.45 -87.75 -27.40
N ALA A 525 -13.56 -86.96 -28.46
CA ALA A 525 -14.66 -87.03 -29.42
C ALA A 525 -14.79 -88.44 -30.03
N ALA A 526 -15.85 -89.14 -29.74
CA ALA A 526 -16.19 -90.35 -30.44
C ALA A 526 -16.75 -89.99 -31.82
N ASP A 527 -16.06 -90.57 -32.81
CA ASP A 527 -16.34 -90.56 -34.24
C ASP A 527 -17.77 -91.13 -34.51
N GLN A 528 -18.63 -90.37 -35.19
CA GLN A 528 -19.79 -90.95 -35.89
C GLN A 528 -19.95 -90.36 -37.27
N THR A 529 -19.61 -91.18 -38.25
CA THR A 529 -19.88 -91.12 -39.67
C THR A 529 -21.36 -90.93 -39.99
N ALA A 530 -21.64 -90.15 -41.03
CA ALA A 530 -22.92 -89.87 -41.67
C ALA A 530 -23.58 -91.08 -42.30
N PRO A 531 -24.88 -91.05 -42.74
CA PRO A 531 -25.14 -90.51 -44.05
C PRO A 531 -26.39 -89.61 -44.22
N ALA A 532 -26.41 -89.01 -45.39
CA ALA A 532 -27.32 -88.08 -46.03
C ALA A 532 -28.77 -88.57 -46.24
N ASP A 533 -29.72 -87.66 -46.25
CA ASP A 533 -30.58 -87.32 -47.39
C ASP A 533 -31.67 -86.32 -46.95
N GLY A 534 -31.80 -85.30 -47.61
CA GLY A 534 -32.64 -84.98 -48.75
C GLY A 534 -33.78 -84.01 -48.38
N SER A 535 -33.69 -82.91 -49.03
CA SER A 535 -34.78 -82.11 -49.61
C SER A 535 -35.37 -80.91 -48.92
N THR A 536 -34.90 -79.73 -49.40
CA THR A 536 -35.66 -78.60 -49.97
C THR A 536 -36.82 -77.99 -49.14
N VAL A 537 -36.86 -76.79 -48.96
CA VAL A 537 -37.31 -75.59 -49.73
C VAL A 537 -37.27 -74.32 -48.85
N ALA A 538 -36.58 -73.31 -49.37
CA ALA A 538 -36.77 -71.92 -48.97
C ALA A 538 -38.03 -71.37 -49.69
N PRO A 539 -38.42 -70.12 -49.65
CA PRO A 539 -37.98 -68.96 -48.87
C PRO A 539 -39.15 -68.08 -48.36
N ALA A 540 -38.88 -67.03 -47.71
CA ALA A 540 -39.31 -65.63 -47.96
C ALA A 540 -39.17 -64.68 -46.76
N ASP A 541 -38.30 -63.75 -47.00
CA ASP A 541 -38.38 -62.43 -46.46
C ASP A 541 -39.55 -61.65 -47.12
N PRO A 542 -40.09 -60.51 -46.70
CA PRO A 542 -39.34 -59.33 -46.29
C PRO A 542 -40.08 -58.30 -45.37
N ALA A 543 -39.29 -57.34 -45.04
CA ALA A 543 -39.57 -55.85 -44.97
C ALA A 543 -40.35 -55.34 -43.75
N ALA A 544 -39.72 -54.50 -43.02
CA ALA A 544 -39.46 -53.04 -43.17
C ALA A 544 -40.52 -52.16 -42.51
N GLN A 545 -39.96 -51.19 -41.91
CA GLN A 545 -40.35 -49.74 -41.70
C GLN A 545 -40.63 -49.39 -40.23
N THR A 546 -39.68 -48.61 -39.71
CA THR A 546 -39.57 -47.11 -39.71
C THR A 546 -40.63 -46.38 -38.90
N THR A 547 -40.16 -45.54 -38.10
CA THR A 547 -40.34 -44.09 -37.86
C THR A 547 -40.46 -43.83 -36.35
N ASP A 548 -39.56 -43.06 -35.80
CA ASP A 548 -39.42 -41.58 -35.82
C ASP A 548 -40.28 -40.88 -34.78
N GLY A 549 -39.70 -39.91 -34.09
CA GLY A 549 -40.43 -38.89 -33.36
C GLY A 549 -39.89 -38.59 -31.96
N THR A 550 -38.78 -37.87 -31.89
CA THR A 550 -38.63 -36.42 -31.61
C THR A 550 -39.35 -35.84 -30.37
N VAL A 551 -38.53 -35.13 -29.63
CA VAL A 551 -38.65 -33.76 -29.07
C VAL A 551 -39.08 -33.58 -27.60
N ALA A 552 -38.11 -33.12 -26.89
CA ALA A 552 -38.01 -31.91 -26.04
C ALA A 552 -38.98 -31.69 -24.84
N GLN A 553 -38.48 -31.59 -23.72
CA GLN A 553 -38.20 -30.31 -22.99
C GLN A 553 -37.25 -30.59 -21.82
#